data_429a44e994e65a9ed4e951ef2a3e8162
#
_entry.id   429a44e994e65a9ed4e951ef2a3e8162
#
_cell.length_a   1.000
_cell.length_b   1.000
_cell.length_c   1.000
_cell.angle_alpha   90.00
_cell.angle_beta   90.00
_cell.angle_gamma   90.00
#
_symmetry.space_group_name_H-M   'P 1'
#
loop_
_entity.id
_entity.type
_entity.pdbx_description
1 polymer ?
#
loop_
_entity_poly.entity_id
_entity_poly.type
_entity_poly.pdbx_seq_one_letter_code
_entity_poly.pdbx_strand_id
1 'polypeptide(L)'
;MTIRSSREVKNRSGDSGFVRIHIHITGKVQGVYFRQNMKQMTGNSVQGWVRNRADGSVEAVFEGRQNEINKIIEWSYKGPKTAIVENVDIKSENYTGDFSSFEIVPDY
;
A
#
# COMPACT_ATOMS: atom_id res chain seq x y z
N MET A 1 -0.08 23.75 -0.49
CA MET A 1 -0.19 23.38 -0.61
C MET A 1 -0.21 22.91 -0.49
N THR A 2 -0.12 22.73 -0.69
CA THR A 2 -0.10 22.09 -0.92
C THR A 2 0.01 21.42 -0.90
N ILE A 3 0.20 21.14 -1.15
CA ILE A 3 0.39 20.46 -1.40
C ILE A 3 0.78 20.26 -1.66
N ARG A 4 0.97 20.27 -1.88
CA ARG A 4 1.34 20.01 -2.34
C ARG A 4 1.88 19.59 -2.42
N SER A 5 1.98 19.62 -2.41
CA SER A 5 2.42 19.05 -2.70
C SER A 5 2.83 18.53 -2.65
N SER A 6 2.92 18.44 -2.59
CA SER A 6 3.17 17.75 -2.76
C SER A 6 3.34 17.31 -3.16
N ARG A 7 3.27 17.28 -3.50
CA ARG A 7 3.20 16.88 -4.07
C ARG A 7 3.85 16.67 -4.79
N GLU A 8 4.09 16.96 -4.99
CA GLU A 8 4.53 16.85 -5.70
C GLU A 8 5.42 16.52 -5.97
N VAL A 9 5.76 16.49 -5.82
CA VAL A 9 6.51 16.12 -6.06
C VAL A 9 7.23 15.80 -6.37
N LYS A 10 7.64 15.50 -6.53
CA LYS A 10 8.14 15.21 -6.75
C LYS A 10 8.64 14.47 -7.31
N ASN A 11 8.57 13.99 -7.79
CA ASN A 11 9.10 13.30 -8.41
C ASN A 11 9.59 13.56 -9.62
N ARG A 12 10.15 13.88 -9.86
CA ARG A 12 10.57 14.14 -10.89
C ARG A 12 11.49 13.50 -11.38
N SER A 13 12.07 13.38 -10.99
CA SER A 13 13.02 12.98 -11.42
C SER A 13 13.00 12.11 -12.38
N GLY A 14 13.10 12.34 -13.12
CA GLY A 14 13.22 11.63 -14.08
C GLY A 14 13.03 10.29 -13.95
N ASP A 15 12.79 9.98 -13.02
CA ASP A 15 12.61 8.66 -12.88
C ASP A 15 11.41 8.26 -13.62
N SER A 16 11.11 7.09 -13.64
CA SER A 16 9.97 6.54 -14.30
C SER A 16 8.67 6.82 -13.58
N GLY A 17 8.75 7.52 -12.47
CA GLY A 17 7.61 7.69 -11.58
C GLY A 17 7.33 6.49 -10.72
N PHE A 18 8.25 5.54 -10.67
CA PHE A 18 8.10 4.36 -9.81
C PHE A 18 8.59 4.68 -8.41
N VAL A 19 7.79 4.28 -7.43
CA VAL A 19 8.06 4.56 -6.02
C VAL A 19 7.84 3.30 -5.20
N ARG A 20 8.28 3.35 -3.94
CA ARG A 20 8.02 2.31 -2.95
C ARG A 20 7.36 2.94 -1.74
N ILE A 21 6.21 2.41 -1.36
CA ILE A 21 5.45 2.90 -0.21
C ILE A 21 5.18 1.73 0.73
N HIS A 22 5.43 1.95 2.00
CA HIS A 22 5.21 0.97 3.06
C HIS A 22 4.06 1.48 3.92
N ILE A 23 3.00 0.70 4.10
CA ILE A 23 1.88 1.13 4.94
C ILE A 23 1.63 0.14 6.06
N HIS A 24 1.04 0.65 7.12
CA HIS A 24 0.70 -0.11 8.30
C HIS A 24 -0.72 0.30 8.70
N ILE A 25 -1.64 -0.64 8.71
CA ILE A 25 -3.06 -0.37 8.88
C ILE A 25 -3.52 -0.99 10.20
N THR A 26 -4.12 -0.18 11.06
CA THR A 26 -4.63 -0.64 12.35
C THR A 26 -6.15 -0.50 12.42
N GLY A 27 -6.76 -1.27 13.32
CA GLY A 27 -8.20 -1.31 13.50
C GLY A 27 -8.68 -2.75 13.38
N LYS A 28 -9.94 -2.92 13.02
CA LYS A 28 -10.49 -4.24 12.73
C LYS A 28 -10.20 -4.55 11.27
N VAL A 29 -9.02 -5.09 11.03
CA VAL A 29 -8.51 -5.26 9.66
C VAL A 29 -8.10 -6.69 9.34
N GLN A 30 -8.13 -7.61 10.31
CA GLN A 30 -7.88 -9.02 10.06
C GLN A 30 -9.20 -9.78 10.08
N GLY A 31 -9.28 -10.87 9.31
CA GLY A 31 -10.49 -11.67 9.23
C GLY A 31 -11.61 -11.03 8.43
N VAL A 32 -11.29 -10.02 7.63
CA VAL A 32 -12.28 -9.26 6.85
C VAL A 32 -11.89 -9.20 5.37
N TYR A 33 -11.01 -10.10 4.93
CA TYR A 33 -10.55 -10.20 3.53
C TYR A 33 -9.77 -8.98 3.05
N PHE A 34 -9.11 -8.26 3.97
CA PHE A 34 -8.34 -7.07 3.62
C PHE A 34 -7.24 -7.40 2.61
N ARG A 35 -6.47 -8.45 2.90
CA ARG A 35 -5.33 -8.85 2.06
C ARG A 35 -5.77 -9.31 0.67
N GLN A 36 -6.82 -10.11 0.61
CA GLN A 36 -7.33 -10.63 -0.66
C GLN A 36 -7.84 -9.51 -1.57
N ASN A 37 -8.59 -8.58 -0.98
CA ASN A 37 -9.12 -7.45 -1.75
C ASN A 37 -7.98 -6.54 -2.22
N MET A 38 -6.99 -6.32 -1.36
CA MET A 38 -5.84 -5.50 -1.74
C MET A 38 -5.09 -6.12 -2.92
N LYS A 39 -4.87 -7.44 -2.87
CA LYS A 39 -4.20 -8.13 -3.96
C LYS A 39 -4.96 -7.97 -5.27
N GLN A 40 -6.29 -8.05 -5.24
CA GLN A 40 -7.10 -7.84 -6.44
C GLN A 40 -6.90 -6.44 -6.99
N MET A 41 -6.81 -5.44 -6.14
CA MET A 41 -6.65 -4.06 -6.59
C MET A 41 -5.31 -3.81 -7.26
N THR A 42 -4.27 -4.53 -6.87
CA THR A 42 -2.95 -4.32 -7.46
C THR A 42 -2.90 -4.77 -8.92
N GLY A 43 -3.66 -5.81 -9.26
CA GLY A 43 -3.65 -6.34 -10.62
C GLY A 43 -2.23 -6.62 -11.07
N ASN A 44 -1.86 -6.08 -12.23
CA ASN A 44 -0.50 -6.18 -12.76
C ASN A 44 0.27 -4.87 -12.63
N SER A 45 -0.33 -3.86 -12.01
CA SER A 45 0.25 -2.51 -12.03
C SER A 45 1.10 -2.20 -10.81
N VAL A 46 0.93 -2.95 -9.71
CA VAL A 46 1.66 -2.71 -8.47
C VAL A 46 2.20 -4.05 -7.98
N GLN A 47 3.45 -4.07 -7.56
CA GLN A 47 4.10 -5.24 -7.02
C GLN A 47 4.41 -5.02 -5.55
N GLY A 48 4.71 -6.09 -4.83
CA GLY A 48 5.05 -6.01 -3.41
C GLY A 48 4.39 -7.13 -2.63
N TRP A 49 3.98 -6.82 -1.40
CA TRP A 49 3.39 -7.85 -0.55
C TRP A 49 2.49 -7.23 0.53
N VAL A 50 1.63 -8.07 1.10
CA VAL A 50 0.78 -7.72 2.23
C VAL A 50 0.73 -8.90 3.19
N ARG A 51 0.67 -8.62 4.49
CA ARG A 51 0.57 -9.65 5.52
C ARG A 51 -0.18 -9.15 6.75
N ASN A 52 -0.71 -10.09 7.52
CA ASN A 52 -1.20 -9.81 8.86
C ASN A 52 -0.02 -9.81 9.83
N ARG A 53 -0.13 -9.01 10.88
CA ARG A 53 0.87 -9.00 11.95
C ARG A 53 0.24 -9.54 13.22
N ALA A 54 1.10 -10.02 14.13
CA ALA A 54 0.66 -10.60 15.40
C ALA A 54 -0.12 -9.60 16.26
N ASP A 55 0.12 -8.30 16.07
CA ASP A 55 -0.56 -7.27 16.86
C ASP A 55 -1.94 -6.92 16.32
N GLY A 56 -2.43 -7.63 15.32
CA GLY A 56 -3.76 -7.42 14.75
C GLY A 56 -3.78 -6.48 13.55
N SER A 57 -2.65 -5.88 13.21
CA SER A 57 -2.57 -4.95 12.10
C SER A 57 -2.30 -5.67 10.78
N VAL A 58 -2.41 -4.90 9.69
CA VAL A 58 -2.05 -5.34 8.34
C VAL A 58 -0.90 -4.45 7.86
N GLU A 59 0.10 -5.06 7.27
CA GLU A 59 1.27 -4.37 6.76
C GLU A 59 1.42 -4.67 5.28
N ALA A 60 1.74 -3.65 4.47
CA ALA A 60 1.93 -3.85 3.04
C ALA A 60 3.05 -2.98 2.51
N VAL A 61 3.71 -3.49 1.48
CA VAL A 61 4.71 -2.73 0.72
C VAL A 61 4.28 -2.75 -0.73
N PHE A 62 4.28 -1.58 -1.34
CA PHE A 62 3.90 -1.41 -2.74
C PHE A 62 5.05 -0.83 -3.53
N GLU A 63 5.31 -1.37 -4.71
CA GLU A 63 6.20 -0.74 -5.68
C GLU A 63 5.46 -0.62 -7.00
N GLY A 64 5.59 0.52 -7.65
CA GLY A 64 4.92 0.80 -8.90
C GLY A 64 4.79 2.30 -9.11
N ARG A 65 3.90 2.67 -10.02
CA ARG A 65 3.67 4.09 -10.30
C ARG A 65 2.89 4.72 -9.16
N GLN A 66 3.27 5.93 -8.82
CA GLN A 66 2.68 6.66 -7.70
C GLN A 66 1.16 6.72 -7.80
N ASN A 67 0.63 7.03 -8.99
CA ASN A 67 -0.82 7.16 -9.14
C ASN A 67 -1.56 5.85 -8.94
N GLU A 68 -0.95 4.74 -9.32
CA GLU A 68 -1.58 3.42 -9.11
C GLU A 68 -1.56 3.05 -7.65
N ILE A 69 -0.45 3.32 -6.97
CA ILE A 69 -0.34 3.04 -5.54
C ILE A 69 -1.31 3.91 -4.75
N ASN A 70 -1.46 5.18 -5.14
CA ASN A 70 -2.36 6.09 -4.44
C ASN A 70 -3.80 5.59 -4.42
N LYS A 71 -4.26 4.93 -5.47
CA LYS A 71 -5.60 4.36 -5.51
C LYS A 71 -5.78 3.30 -4.43
N ILE A 72 -4.76 2.47 -4.24
CA ILE A 72 -4.79 1.40 -3.24
C ILE A 72 -4.74 1.98 -1.83
N ILE A 73 -3.91 2.99 -1.63
CA ILE A 73 -3.80 3.64 -0.33
C ILE A 73 -5.13 4.31 0.04
N GLU A 74 -5.75 5.00 -0.92
CA GLU A 74 -7.04 5.63 -0.70
C GLU A 74 -8.09 4.61 -0.27
N TRP A 75 -8.13 3.48 -0.97
CA TRP A 75 -9.03 2.39 -0.61
C TRP A 75 -8.72 1.86 0.80
N SER A 76 -7.43 1.83 1.16
CA SER A 76 -7.00 1.27 2.44
C SER A 76 -7.52 2.04 3.65
N TYR A 77 -7.83 3.32 3.49
CA TYR A 77 -8.44 4.09 4.58
C TYR A 77 -9.83 3.60 4.94
N LYS A 78 -10.48 2.91 4.02
CA LYS A 78 -11.81 2.37 4.24
C LYS A 78 -11.77 0.86 4.38
N GLY A 79 -11.03 0.21 3.50
CA GLY A 79 -10.92 -1.24 3.46
C GLY A 79 -12.18 -1.93 2.97
N PRO A 80 -12.24 -3.24 3.13
CA PRO A 80 -13.44 -4.01 2.78
C PRO A 80 -14.63 -3.60 3.64
N LYS A 81 -15.81 -3.99 3.23
CA LYS A 81 -17.06 -3.56 3.82
C LYS A 81 -17.14 -3.79 5.33
N THR A 82 -16.58 -4.89 5.83
CA THR A 82 -16.67 -5.23 7.24
C THR A 82 -15.46 -4.79 8.05
N ALA A 83 -14.50 -4.13 7.42
CA ALA A 83 -13.34 -3.61 8.12
C ALA A 83 -13.68 -2.32 8.85
N ILE A 84 -12.94 -2.03 9.91
CA ILE A 84 -12.98 -0.74 10.58
C ILE A 84 -11.54 -0.27 10.67
N VAL A 85 -11.17 0.68 9.83
CA VAL A 85 -9.80 1.18 9.78
C VAL A 85 -9.69 2.35 10.74
N GLU A 86 -8.78 2.24 11.70
CA GLU A 86 -8.54 3.31 12.68
C GLU A 86 -7.42 4.22 12.24
N ASN A 87 -6.38 3.67 11.62
CA ASN A 87 -5.24 4.47 11.20
C ASN A 87 -4.50 3.79 10.06
N VAL A 88 -3.92 4.60 9.19
CA VAL A 88 -3.03 4.13 8.12
C VAL A 88 -1.74 4.95 8.21
N ASP A 89 -0.64 4.30 8.60
CA ASP A 89 0.67 4.95 8.59
C ASP A 89 1.31 4.71 7.24
N ILE A 90 1.87 5.75 6.66
CA ILE A 90 2.42 5.72 5.31
C ILE A 90 3.88 6.17 5.36
N LYS A 91 4.77 5.38 4.78
CA LYS A 91 6.19 5.69 4.76
C LYS A 91 6.74 5.49 3.36
N SER A 92 7.46 6.46 2.84
CA SER A 92 8.20 6.31 1.58
C SER A 92 9.51 5.61 1.84
N GLU A 93 9.87 4.71 0.94
CA GLU A 93 11.13 3.98 1.00
C GLU A 93 11.78 4.02 -0.38
N ASN A 94 13.03 3.60 -0.46
CA ASN A 94 13.74 3.58 -1.73
C ASN A 94 13.18 2.47 -2.62
N TYR A 95 12.87 2.81 -3.85
CA TYR A 95 12.40 1.84 -4.84
C TYR A 95 13.52 0.85 -5.15
N THR A 96 13.20 -0.44 -5.20
CA THR A 96 14.18 -1.48 -5.47
C THR A 96 14.00 -2.17 -6.81
N GLY A 97 12.76 -2.30 -7.28
CA GLY A 97 12.47 -3.06 -8.49
C GLY A 97 12.60 -4.56 -8.30
N ASP A 98 12.65 -5.04 -7.07
CA ASP A 98 12.92 -6.46 -6.80
C ASP A 98 11.69 -7.36 -6.91
N PHE A 99 10.49 -6.79 -6.88
CA PHE A 99 9.27 -7.60 -6.88
C PHE A 99 8.79 -7.86 -8.29
N SER A 100 8.33 -9.08 -8.55
CA SER A 100 7.75 -9.43 -9.84
C SER A 100 6.22 -9.49 -9.81
N SER A 101 5.63 -9.53 -8.62
CA SER A 101 4.18 -9.63 -8.46
C SER A 101 3.79 -9.07 -7.10
N PHE A 102 2.48 -9.03 -6.82
CA PHE A 102 1.99 -8.67 -5.50
C PHE A 102 1.49 -9.94 -4.81
N GLU A 103 2.02 -10.23 -3.64
CA GLU A 103 1.75 -11.49 -2.96
C GLU A 103 1.25 -11.30 -1.54
N ILE A 104 0.36 -12.20 -1.11
CA ILE A 104 0.02 -12.32 0.30
C ILE A 104 1.08 -13.23 0.92
N VAL A 105 1.83 -12.69 1.87
CA VAL A 105 2.93 -13.43 2.48
C VAL A 105 2.53 -13.89 3.89
N PRO A 106 3.28 -14.84 4.49
CA PRO A 106 2.92 -15.36 5.81
C PRO A 106 2.80 -14.27 6.87
N ASP A 107 1.96 -14.52 7.85
CA ASP A 107 1.77 -13.63 8.98
C ASP A 107 3.07 -13.44 9.76
N TYR A 108 3.18 -12.29 10.40
CA TYR A 108 4.41 -11.96 11.08
C TYR A 108 4.18 -11.62 12.55
#